data_3015bb711521cc6f26e77c470950b83e
#
_entry.id   3015bb711521cc6f26e77c470950b83e
#
_cell.length_a   1.000
_cell.length_b   1.000
_cell.length_c   1.000
_cell.angle_alpha   90.00
_cell.angle_beta   90.00
_cell.angle_gamma   90.00
#
_symmetry.space_group_name_H-M   'P 1'
#
loop_
_entity.id
_entity.type
_entity.pdbx_description
1 polymer ?
#
loop_
_entity_poly.entity_id
_entity_poly.type
_entity_poly.pdbx_seq_one_letter_code
_entity_poly.pdbx_strand_id
1 'polypeptide(L)'
;MAHSITVRLNKPAREFQTGENIGFNIRAGVQYYDRQTKKKEWTNYSAVVFAKPGAQADYYRSVLVEGGIVEITGENIRVDVYQGQNGQSINLELLNAKIGFATSGNSQQ
;
A
#
# COMPACT_ATOMS: atom_id res chain seq x y z
N MET A 1 17.30 -5.12 -8.37
CA MET A 1 15.96 -5.32 -8.94
C MET A 1 14.92 -4.72 -8.03
N ALA A 2 13.81 -4.28 -8.59
CA ALA A 2 12.75 -3.66 -7.81
C ALA A 2 11.42 -4.29 -8.16
N HIS A 3 10.51 -4.23 -7.22
CA HIS A 3 9.14 -4.70 -7.40
C HIS A 3 8.23 -3.47 -7.38
N SER A 4 7.28 -3.41 -8.28
CA SER A 4 6.37 -2.28 -8.35
C SER A 4 4.94 -2.78 -8.46
N ILE A 5 4.06 -2.12 -7.70
CA ILE A 5 2.63 -2.39 -7.80
C ILE A 5 1.89 -1.06 -7.93
N THR A 6 0.77 -1.09 -8.62
CA THR A 6 -0.13 0.06 -8.69
C THR A 6 -1.45 -0.37 -8.11
N VAL A 7 -1.88 0.31 -7.06
CA VAL A 7 -3.08 -0.10 -6.33
C VAL A 7 -3.96 1.10 -6.03
N ARG A 8 -5.24 0.82 -5.85
CA ARG A 8 -6.19 1.81 -5.32
C ARG A 8 -6.35 1.54 -3.83
N LEU A 9 -6.21 2.55 -3.02
CA LEU A 9 -6.30 2.39 -1.57
C LEU A 9 -7.75 2.30 -1.14
N ASN A 10 -8.03 1.33 -0.26
CA ASN A 10 -9.37 1.15 0.29
C ASN A 10 -9.58 2.01 1.53
N LYS A 11 -8.52 2.52 2.10
CA LYS A 11 -8.55 3.38 3.26
C LYS A 11 -7.29 4.24 3.30
N PRO A 12 -7.29 5.33 4.06
CA PRO A 12 -6.11 6.20 4.11
C PRO A 12 -4.93 5.48 4.72
N ALA A 13 -3.73 5.90 4.35
CA ALA A 13 -2.53 5.42 5.00
C ALA A 13 -2.52 5.88 6.46
N ARG A 14 -1.90 5.06 7.30
CA ARG A 14 -1.79 5.38 8.71
C ARG A 14 -0.48 6.10 8.96
N GLU A 15 -0.58 7.31 9.46
CA GLU A 15 0.58 8.16 9.68
C GLU A 15 1.17 7.91 11.07
N PHE A 16 2.50 7.92 11.18
CA PHE A 16 3.16 7.82 12.47
C PHE A 16 4.46 8.61 12.45
N GLN A 17 4.91 9.00 13.64
CA GLN A 17 6.12 9.78 13.78
C GLN A 17 7.30 8.84 14.00
N THR A 18 8.42 9.10 13.32
CA THR A 18 9.61 8.31 13.54
C THR A 18 10.82 9.24 13.47
N GLY A 19 11.36 9.60 14.64
CA GLY A 19 12.48 10.54 14.72
C GLY A 19 12.13 11.85 14.04
N GLU A 20 12.88 12.21 13.04
CA GLU A 20 12.67 13.46 12.30
C GLU A 20 11.76 13.29 11.09
N ASN A 21 11.33 12.07 10.81
CA ASN A 21 10.53 11.81 9.63
C ASN A 21 9.11 11.41 10.00
N ILE A 22 8.25 11.40 9.01
CA ILE A 22 6.88 10.94 9.16
C ILE A 22 6.72 9.69 8.31
N GLY A 23 6.25 8.62 8.94
CA GLY A 23 6.01 7.36 8.25
C GLY A 23 4.55 7.23 7.86
N PHE A 24 4.32 6.57 6.74
CA PHE A 24 2.97 6.29 6.27
C PHE A 24 2.88 4.79 6.03
N ASN A 25 2.03 4.13 6.81
CA ASN A 25 1.80 2.71 6.67
C ASN A 25 0.63 2.51 5.71
N ILE A 26 0.93 1.93 4.55
CA ILE A 26 -0.03 1.76 3.48
C ILE A 26 -0.47 0.31 3.46
N ARG A 27 -1.78 0.08 3.37
CA ARG A 27 -2.33 -1.26 3.19
C ARG A 27 -3.32 -1.22 2.05
N ALA A 28 -3.23 -2.20 1.16
CA ALA A 28 -4.13 -2.27 0.02
C ALA A 28 -4.49 -3.71 -0.26
N GLY A 29 -5.75 -3.95 -0.56
CA GLY A 29 -6.22 -5.27 -0.98
C GLY A 29 -6.65 -5.17 -2.43
N VAL A 30 -6.21 -6.14 -3.24
CA VAL A 30 -6.57 -6.21 -4.64
C VAL A 30 -7.36 -7.49 -4.85
N GLN A 31 -8.57 -7.35 -5.34
CA GLN A 31 -9.44 -8.49 -5.57
C GLN A 31 -9.21 -9.02 -6.99
N TYR A 32 -9.19 -10.34 -7.11
CA TYR A 32 -9.08 -10.96 -8.42
C TYR A 32 -9.94 -12.22 -8.45
N TYR A 33 -10.23 -12.72 -9.66
CA TYR A 33 -10.99 -13.94 -9.81
C TYR A 33 -10.01 -15.09 -10.04
N ASP A 34 -10.09 -16.10 -9.18
CA ASP A 34 -9.21 -17.28 -9.30
C ASP A 34 -9.93 -18.36 -10.09
N ARG A 35 -9.41 -18.66 -11.27
CA ARG A 35 -10.03 -19.64 -12.16
C ARG A 35 -9.97 -21.06 -11.61
N GLN A 36 -8.98 -21.35 -10.77
CA GLN A 36 -8.83 -22.68 -10.21
C GLN A 36 -9.86 -22.96 -9.13
N THR A 37 -10.06 -22.00 -8.23
CA THR A 37 -11.05 -22.14 -7.15
C THR A 37 -12.42 -21.65 -7.58
N LYS A 38 -12.49 -20.89 -8.67
CA LYS A 38 -13.73 -20.29 -9.17
C LYS A 38 -14.35 -19.35 -8.17
N LYS A 39 -13.51 -18.63 -7.46
CA LYS A 39 -13.94 -17.67 -6.44
C LYS A 39 -13.17 -16.37 -6.59
N LYS A 40 -13.72 -15.32 -6.02
CA LYS A 40 -13.00 -14.06 -5.89
C LYS A 40 -12.07 -14.15 -4.70
N GLU A 41 -10.81 -13.80 -4.92
CA GLU A 41 -9.80 -13.84 -3.89
C GLU A 41 -9.15 -12.48 -3.75
N TRP A 42 -8.36 -12.31 -2.71
CA TRP A 42 -7.69 -11.04 -2.44
C TRP A 42 -6.20 -11.25 -2.31
N THR A 43 -5.45 -10.31 -2.87
CA THR A 43 -4.02 -10.20 -2.58
C THR A 43 -3.85 -8.97 -1.70
N ASN A 44 -3.18 -9.15 -0.57
CA ASN A 44 -2.98 -8.07 0.38
C ASN A 44 -1.54 -7.57 0.28
N TYR A 45 -1.41 -6.27 0.14
CA TYR A 45 -0.11 -5.62 0.05
C TYR A 45 0.02 -4.61 1.18
N SER A 46 1.25 -4.41 1.64
CA SER A 46 1.54 -3.34 2.58
C SER A 46 2.89 -2.74 2.26
N ALA A 47 3.09 -1.53 2.72
CA ALA A 47 4.35 -0.83 2.55
C ALA A 47 4.42 0.30 3.55
N VAL A 48 5.64 0.66 3.94
CA VAL A 48 5.87 1.83 4.77
C VAL A 48 6.76 2.77 3.98
N VAL A 49 6.31 4.00 3.80
CA VAL A 49 7.11 5.02 3.14
C VAL A 49 7.35 6.15 4.11
N PHE A 50 8.43 6.86 3.94
CA PHE A 50 8.83 7.93 4.85
C PHE A 50 8.92 9.24 4.10
N ALA A 51 8.53 10.32 4.78
CA ALA A 51 8.56 11.66 4.21
C ALA A 51 9.17 12.62 5.21
N LYS A 52 9.83 13.64 4.68
CA LYS A 52 10.28 14.73 5.54
C LYS A 52 9.07 15.58 5.91
N PRO A 53 9.06 16.15 7.13
CA PRO A 53 7.98 17.05 7.49
C PRO A 53 7.91 18.23 6.52
N GLY A 54 6.72 18.73 6.28
CA GLY A 54 6.50 19.84 5.39
C GLY A 54 5.85 19.41 4.09
N ALA A 55 6.36 19.94 2.99
CA ALA A 55 5.69 19.76 1.69
C ALA A 55 5.56 18.30 1.27
N GLN A 56 6.60 17.50 1.50
CA GLN A 56 6.55 16.09 1.11
C GLN A 56 5.49 15.32 1.90
N ALA A 57 5.45 15.52 3.22
CA ALA A 57 4.46 14.87 4.05
C ALA A 57 3.06 15.34 3.68
N ASP A 58 2.90 16.63 3.40
CA ASP A 58 1.60 17.17 3.00
C ASP A 58 1.15 16.57 1.67
N TYR A 59 2.07 16.38 0.74
CA TYR A 59 1.74 15.75 -0.52
C TYR A 59 1.26 14.31 -0.30
N TYR A 60 1.96 13.56 0.54
CA TYR A 60 1.57 12.18 0.82
C TYR A 60 0.19 12.14 1.49
N ARG A 61 -0.09 13.07 2.39
CA ARG A 61 -1.41 13.13 3.03
C ARG A 61 -2.51 13.39 2.03
N SER A 62 -2.20 14.11 0.96
CA SER A 62 -3.22 14.44 -0.03
C SER A 62 -3.51 13.29 -0.99
N VAL A 63 -2.57 12.37 -1.19
CA VAL A 63 -2.74 11.29 -2.17
C VAL A 63 -2.93 9.91 -1.54
N LEU A 64 -2.45 9.70 -0.31
CA LEU A 64 -2.59 8.41 0.37
C LEU A 64 -3.92 8.37 1.13
N VAL A 65 -4.99 8.53 0.39
CA VAL A 65 -6.36 8.63 0.93
C VAL A 65 -7.20 7.53 0.32
N GLU A 66 -8.37 7.31 0.89
CA GLU A 66 -9.29 6.34 0.34
C GLU A 66 -9.60 6.69 -1.11
N GLY A 67 -9.50 5.71 -2.00
CA GLY A 67 -9.72 5.93 -3.42
C GLY A 67 -8.49 6.39 -4.17
N GLY A 68 -7.43 6.77 -3.46
CA GLY A 68 -6.20 7.20 -4.13
C GLY A 68 -5.55 6.05 -4.86
N ILE A 69 -4.94 6.35 -6.00
CA ILE A 69 -4.24 5.36 -6.81
C ILE A 69 -2.76 5.67 -6.69
N VAL A 70 -1.98 4.68 -6.27
CA VAL A 70 -0.56 4.90 -6.03
C VAL A 70 0.26 3.77 -6.63
N GLU A 71 1.42 4.13 -7.14
CA GLU A 71 2.42 3.16 -7.56
C GLU A 71 3.47 3.12 -6.46
N ILE A 72 3.71 1.92 -5.93
CA ILE A 72 4.66 1.73 -4.84
C ILE A 72 5.76 0.82 -5.34
N THR A 73 7.00 1.25 -5.19
CA THR A 73 8.16 0.48 -5.60
C THR A 73 8.93 0.08 -4.36
N GLY A 74 9.24 -1.20 -4.23
CA GLY A 74 10.06 -1.71 -3.14
C GLY A 74 11.24 -2.47 -3.65
N GLU A 75 12.31 -2.51 -2.89
CA GLU A 75 13.51 -3.24 -3.29
C GLU A 75 13.32 -4.74 -3.12
N ASN A 76 12.55 -5.13 -2.14
CA ASN A 76 12.28 -6.54 -1.85
C ASN A 76 10.84 -6.71 -1.43
N ILE A 77 10.37 -7.95 -1.51
CA ILE A 77 9.04 -8.29 -1.01
C ILE A 77 9.22 -9.32 0.09
N ARG A 78 8.60 -9.05 1.24
CA ARG A 78 8.54 -10.02 2.33
C ARG A 78 7.15 -10.63 2.35
N VAL A 79 7.11 -11.95 2.40
CA VAL A 79 5.84 -12.67 2.47
C VAL A 79 5.55 -12.95 3.94
N ASP A 80 4.48 -12.35 4.44
CA ASP A 80 4.05 -12.58 5.82
C ASP A 80 2.84 -13.48 5.82
N VAL A 81 2.89 -14.52 6.62
CA VAL A 81 1.80 -15.50 6.70
C VAL A 81 1.21 -15.43 8.11
N TYR A 82 -0.09 -15.20 8.18
CA TYR A 82 -0.79 -15.10 9.45
C TYR A 82 -1.80 -16.23 9.57
N GLN A 83 -1.86 -16.80 10.77
CA GLN A 83 -2.82 -17.84 11.09
C GLN A 83 -3.94 -17.20 11.90
N GLY A 84 -5.14 -17.21 11.38
CA GLY A 84 -6.29 -16.65 12.08
C GLY A 84 -7.35 -17.71 12.33
N GLN A 85 -8.45 -17.29 12.94
CA GLN A 85 -9.54 -18.18 13.23
C GLN A 85 -10.22 -18.70 11.97
N ASN A 86 -10.19 -17.89 10.92
CA ASN A 86 -10.84 -18.25 9.66
C ASN A 86 -9.83 -18.76 8.62
N GLY A 87 -8.69 -19.21 9.08
CA GLY A 87 -7.68 -19.76 8.20
C GLY A 87 -6.47 -18.87 8.07
N GLN A 88 -5.71 -19.11 7.03
CA GLN A 88 -4.44 -18.48 6.80
C GLN A 88 -4.61 -17.26 5.91
N SER A 89 -3.91 -16.19 6.20
CA SER A 89 -3.87 -15.05 5.31
C SER A 89 -2.42 -14.68 5.00
N ILE A 90 -2.21 -14.14 3.82
CA ILE A 90 -0.88 -13.81 3.33
C ILE A 90 -0.86 -12.32 3.01
N ASN A 91 0.20 -11.67 3.46
CA ASN A 91 0.43 -10.26 3.15
C ASN A 91 1.79 -10.14 2.47
N LEU A 92 1.85 -9.38 1.40
CA LEU A 92 3.09 -9.10 0.69
C LEU A 92 3.52 -7.69 1.04
N GLU A 93 4.62 -7.58 1.78
CA GLU A 93 5.12 -6.27 2.19
C GLU A 93 6.28 -5.85 1.29
N LEU A 94 6.17 -4.66 0.72
CA LEU A 94 7.25 -4.10 -0.08
C LEU A 94 8.22 -3.38 0.85
N LEU A 95 9.48 -3.79 0.83
CA LEU A 95 10.51 -3.27 1.73
C LEU A 95 11.29 -2.17 1.04
N ASN A 96 11.72 -1.18 1.81
CA ASN A 96 12.41 0.01 1.32
C ASN A 96 11.59 0.68 0.23
N ALA A 97 10.33 0.93 0.55
CA ALA A 97 9.34 1.34 -0.43
C ALA A 97 9.38 2.83 -0.70
N LYS A 98 9.03 3.18 -1.92
CA LYS A 98 8.91 4.57 -2.35
C LYS A 98 7.67 4.72 -3.20
N ILE A 99 7.12 5.94 -3.19
CA ILE A 99 5.99 6.25 -4.05
C ILE A 99 6.52 6.75 -5.37
N GLY A 100 6.16 6.08 -6.47
CA GLY A 100 6.57 6.52 -7.79
C GLY A 100 5.56 7.44 -8.43
N PHE A 101 4.30 7.12 -8.28
CA PHE A 101 3.21 7.88 -8.91
C PHE A 101 2.03 7.85 -7.96
N ALA A 102 1.31 8.94 -7.86
CA ALA A 102 0.13 8.96 -7.00
C ALA A 102 -0.87 10.00 -7.49
N THR A 103 -2.14 9.67 -7.35
CA THR A 103 -3.22 10.60 -7.63
C THR A 103 -4.31 10.36 -6.59
N SER A 104 -5.04 11.41 -6.25
CA SER A 104 -6.09 11.28 -5.25
C SER A 104 -7.27 10.40 -5.69
N GLY A 105 -7.30 10.03 -6.97
CA GLY A 105 -8.37 9.19 -7.47
C GLY A 105 -9.65 9.93 -7.75
N ASN A 106 -9.65 11.25 -7.55
CA ASN A 106 -10.80 12.08 -7.68
C ASN A 106 -10.72 12.97 -8.83
N SER A 107 -9.86 12.69 -9.75
CA SER A 107 -9.51 13.62 -10.78
C SER A 107 -10.50 13.65 -11.89
N GLN A 108 -11.57 13.03 -11.79
CA GLN A 108 -12.39 13.04 -12.78
C GLN A 108 -13.37 13.93 -12.65
N GLN A 109 -13.61 14.50 -13.08
CA GLN A 109 -14.57 15.29 -12.94
C GLN A 109 -14.71 16.01 -13.87
#